data_184844fbbfb657251dbab877ed6971fc
#
_entry.id   184844fbbfb657251dbab877ed6971fc
#
_cell.length_a   1.000
_cell.length_b   1.000
_cell.length_c   1.000
_cell.angle_alpha   90.00
_cell.angle_beta   90.00
_cell.angle_gamma   90.00
#
_symmetry.space_group_name_H-M   'P 1'
#
loop_
_entity.id
_entity.type
_entity.pdbx_description
1 polymer ?
#
loop_
_entity_poly.entity_id
_entity_poly.type
_entity_poly.pdbx_seq_one_letter_code
_entity_poly.pdbx_strand_id
1 'polypeptide(L)'
;MVPYIRVPDFHIPLPFHVLGLTELPIHPFGVLVATGVLVATSITTSRAQKLGYDLLQLNSFVTWMLVSAFVLSHVLDELFYHWDEVVAHPWTLLLLWTGLSSFGGFFGALVGIVLWKYFVIKDNRLRRRTRPMPILPFADLVLSVLPIGWMFGRAGCATVHDHLGARASLQTFLAVAHPLGPNDGPVTRIGFIELIHGHDPRFDLGFLELLFTIILALSFALTWRRRVPIGSYVVVTALAYSPVRFAMDFLRLPESEGGDTRYAGLTPAQYGCMALFVFGLAMIVYLRNLRARGLDPVEAIRERSGKSESAAVA
;
A
#
# COMPACT_ATOMS: atom_id res chain seq x y z
N MET A 1 6.56 -23.76 -13.77
CA MET A 1 7.11 -22.39 -13.67
C MET A 1 6.18 -21.41 -14.36
N VAL A 2 6.11 -20.19 -13.85
CA VAL A 2 5.40 -19.07 -14.47
C VAL A 2 6.35 -18.37 -15.44
N PRO A 3 5.94 -18.00 -16.67
CA PRO A 3 6.79 -17.22 -17.56
C PRO A 3 7.08 -15.84 -16.98
N TYR A 4 8.24 -15.29 -17.29
CA TYR A 4 8.58 -13.90 -16.96
C TYR A 4 7.72 -12.95 -17.80
N ILE A 5 7.02 -12.05 -17.16
CA ILE A 5 6.09 -11.11 -17.82
C ILE A 5 6.79 -9.79 -18.04
N ARG A 6 7.06 -9.44 -19.30
CA ARG A 6 7.61 -8.13 -19.66
C ARG A 6 6.51 -7.27 -20.28
N VAL A 7 6.28 -6.10 -19.68
CA VAL A 7 5.41 -5.06 -20.27
C VAL A 7 6.31 -3.88 -20.61
N PRO A 8 6.42 -3.51 -21.90
CA PRO A 8 7.28 -2.41 -22.31
C PRO A 8 6.73 -1.07 -21.83
N ASP A 9 7.63 -0.11 -21.64
CA ASP A 9 7.25 1.27 -21.40
C ASP A 9 6.64 1.88 -22.65
N PHE A 10 5.63 2.71 -22.46
CA PHE A 10 5.02 3.48 -23.54
C PHE A 10 5.61 4.88 -23.56
N HIS A 11 6.03 5.33 -24.76
CA HIS A 11 6.59 6.65 -24.95
C HIS A 11 5.60 7.50 -25.75
N ILE A 12 5.11 8.58 -25.13
CA ILE A 12 4.25 9.54 -25.82
C ILE A 12 5.13 10.69 -26.33
N PRO A 13 5.26 10.89 -27.67
CA PRO A 13 6.02 12.00 -28.19
C PRO A 13 5.36 13.32 -27.79
N LEU A 14 6.15 14.26 -27.28
CA LEU A 14 5.69 15.58 -26.91
C LEU A 14 5.81 16.51 -28.12
N PRO A 15 4.78 17.36 -28.40
CA PRO A 15 4.81 18.25 -29.55
C PRO A 15 5.83 19.40 -29.42
N PHE A 16 6.39 19.61 -28.24
CA PHE A 16 7.42 20.59 -27.91
C PHE A 16 8.27 20.09 -26.75
N HIS A 17 9.51 20.59 -26.64
CA HIS A 17 10.41 20.24 -25.55
C HIS A 17 9.89 20.83 -24.22
N VAL A 18 9.49 19.98 -23.29
CA VAL A 18 9.09 20.38 -21.94
C VAL A 18 10.19 19.92 -20.98
N LEU A 19 10.85 20.85 -20.31
CA LEU A 19 11.94 20.57 -19.36
C LEU A 19 13.05 19.68 -19.93
N GLY A 20 13.33 19.80 -21.25
CA GLY A 20 14.34 18.99 -21.93
C GLY A 20 13.88 17.59 -22.36
N LEU A 21 12.61 17.21 -22.09
CA LEU A 21 12.04 15.93 -22.52
C LEU A 21 11.43 16.07 -23.91
N THR A 22 11.74 15.11 -24.79
CA THR A 22 11.13 14.94 -26.11
C THR A 22 9.98 13.95 -26.13
N GLU A 23 9.94 13.07 -25.12
CA GLU A 23 8.95 12.01 -24.95
C GLU A 23 8.58 11.88 -23.48
N LEU A 24 7.33 11.56 -23.20
CA LEU A 24 6.85 11.25 -21.85
C LEU A 24 6.84 9.73 -21.69
N PRO A 25 7.71 9.14 -20.85
CA PRO A 25 7.68 7.73 -20.57
C PRO A 25 6.50 7.41 -19.63
N ILE A 26 5.66 6.46 -20.03
CA ILE A 26 4.57 5.93 -19.21
C ILE A 26 4.94 4.52 -18.81
N HIS A 27 5.29 4.36 -17.56
CA HIS A 27 5.65 3.07 -16.98
C HIS A 27 4.39 2.27 -16.58
N PRO A 28 4.25 1.00 -16.98
CA PRO A 28 3.12 0.13 -16.62
C PRO A 28 2.86 0.08 -15.11
N PHE A 29 3.91 0.08 -14.32
CA PHE A 29 3.83 0.15 -12.84
C PHE A 29 3.00 1.37 -12.38
N GLY A 30 3.32 2.56 -12.88
CA GLY A 30 2.61 3.79 -12.51
C GLY A 30 1.14 3.77 -12.92
N VAL A 31 0.84 3.24 -14.11
CA VAL A 31 -0.54 3.09 -14.60
C VAL A 31 -1.34 2.14 -13.70
N LEU A 32 -0.76 1.01 -13.33
CA LEU A 32 -1.41 0.04 -12.45
C LEU A 32 -1.66 0.63 -11.06
N VAL A 33 -0.67 1.30 -10.47
CA VAL A 33 -0.82 1.96 -9.16
C VAL A 33 -1.91 3.03 -9.21
N ALA A 34 -1.91 3.90 -10.23
CA ALA A 34 -2.95 4.92 -10.40
C ALA A 34 -4.35 4.30 -10.55
N THR A 35 -4.46 3.24 -11.36
CA THR A 35 -5.71 2.49 -11.51
C THR A 35 -6.16 1.89 -10.18
N GLY A 36 -5.25 1.29 -9.42
CA GLY A 36 -5.54 0.74 -8.10
C GLY A 36 -6.07 1.79 -7.12
N VAL A 37 -5.48 2.97 -7.09
CA VAL A 37 -5.93 4.10 -6.26
C VAL A 37 -7.34 4.55 -6.68
N LEU A 38 -7.60 4.73 -7.97
CA LEU A 38 -8.91 5.15 -8.48
C LEU A 38 -9.99 4.11 -8.16
N VAL A 39 -9.73 2.83 -8.43
CA VAL A 39 -10.66 1.73 -8.15
C VAL A 39 -10.94 1.63 -6.65
N ALA A 40 -9.90 1.62 -5.82
CA ALA A 40 -10.05 1.54 -4.36
C ALA A 40 -10.80 2.75 -3.80
N THR A 41 -10.53 3.96 -4.27
CA THR A 41 -11.23 5.18 -3.85
C THR A 41 -12.71 5.12 -4.24
N SER A 42 -13.03 4.72 -5.47
CA SER A 42 -14.40 4.58 -5.95
C SER A 42 -15.20 3.57 -5.10
N ILE A 43 -14.62 2.40 -4.85
CA ILE A 43 -15.25 1.36 -4.03
C ILE A 43 -15.41 1.83 -2.57
N THR A 44 -14.38 2.46 -2.00
CA THR A 44 -14.43 2.97 -0.62
C THR A 44 -15.54 4.01 -0.47
N THR A 45 -15.65 4.95 -1.41
CA THR A 45 -16.71 5.98 -1.42
C THR A 45 -18.09 5.35 -1.54
N SER A 46 -18.29 4.41 -2.46
CA SER A 46 -19.57 3.70 -2.63
C SER A 46 -19.95 2.91 -1.36
N ARG A 47 -19.00 2.26 -0.70
CA ARG A 47 -19.23 1.57 0.57
C ARG A 47 -19.56 2.53 1.70
N ALA A 48 -18.84 3.66 1.78
CA ALA A 48 -19.09 4.71 2.76
C ALA A 48 -20.51 5.24 2.67
N GLN A 49 -20.99 5.54 1.46
CA GLN A 49 -22.38 5.98 1.21
C GLN A 49 -23.39 4.94 1.71
N LYS A 50 -23.21 3.65 1.37
CA LYS A 50 -24.10 2.57 1.80
C LYS A 50 -24.12 2.37 3.32
N LEU A 51 -23.01 2.66 3.99
CA LEU A 51 -22.89 2.53 5.43
C LEU A 51 -23.24 3.81 6.20
N GLY A 52 -23.58 4.91 5.49
CA GLY A 52 -23.96 6.18 6.09
C GLY A 52 -22.79 6.95 6.71
N TYR A 53 -21.58 6.81 6.14
CA TYR A 53 -20.42 7.60 6.57
C TYR A 53 -20.44 8.98 5.96
N ASP A 54 -19.96 9.97 6.71
CA ASP A 54 -19.71 11.32 6.20
C ASP A 54 -18.54 11.29 5.19
N LEU A 55 -18.85 11.56 3.93
CA LEU A 55 -17.87 11.54 2.84
C LEU A 55 -16.82 12.64 2.96
N LEU A 56 -17.16 13.78 3.54
CA LEU A 56 -16.20 14.87 3.75
C LEU A 56 -15.14 14.44 4.75
N GLN A 57 -15.55 13.78 5.83
CA GLN A 57 -14.62 13.25 6.82
C GLN A 57 -13.79 12.09 6.26
N LEU A 58 -14.39 11.20 5.46
CA LEU A 58 -13.65 10.14 4.78
C LEU A 58 -12.60 10.70 3.82
N ASN A 59 -12.98 11.63 2.95
CA ASN A 59 -12.04 12.25 2.02
C ASN A 59 -10.91 12.97 2.78
N SER A 60 -11.25 13.69 3.84
CA SER A 60 -10.25 14.33 4.70
C SER A 60 -9.31 13.30 5.33
N PHE A 61 -9.84 12.16 5.85
CA PHE A 61 -9.03 11.07 6.41
C PHE A 61 -8.05 10.50 5.38
N VAL A 62 -8.55 10.16 4.19
CA VAL A 62 -7.74 9.59 3.10
C VAL A 62 -6.71 10.60 2.61
N THR A 63 -7.08 11.88 2.46
CA THR A 63 -6.14 12.92 2.03
C THR A 63 -5.00 13.11 3.02
N TRP A 64 -5.27 13.24 4.32
CA TRP A 64 -4.23 13.35 5.34
C TRP A 64 -3.30 12.14 5.33
N MET A 65 -3.89 10.93 5.23
CA MET A 65 -3.14 9.68 5.18
C MET A 65 -2.23 9.63 3.94
N LEU A 66 -2.77 9.88 2.74
CA LEU A 66 -2.00 9.78 1.49
C LEU A 66 -0.95 10.87 1.34
N VAL A 67 -1.28 12.14 1.67
CA VAL A 67 -0.32 13.24 1.56
C VAL A 67 0.84 13.03 2.53
N SER A 68 0.54 12.67 3.79
CA SER A 68 1.61 12.39 4.76
C SER A 68 2.42 11.15 4.38
N ALA A 69 1.78 10.10 3.82
CA ALA A 69 2.47 8.92 3.32
C ALA A 69 3.45 9.29 2.20
N PHE A 70 3.00 10.07 1.23
CA PHE A 70 3.81 10.47 0.09
C PHE A 70 5.00 11.34 0.50
N VAL A 71 4.74 12.38 1.31
CA VAL A 71 5.80 13.30 1.77
C VAL A 71 6.83 12.56 2.62
N LEU A 72 6.39 11.76 3.61
CA LEU A 72 7.33 11.03 4.48
C LEU A 72 7.98 9.85 3.79
N SER A 73 7.36 9.27 2.76
CA SER A 73 8.00 8.27 1.90
C SER A 73 9.27 8.82 1.26
N HIS A 74 9.19 10.01 0.69
CA HIS A 74 10.34 10.68 0.08
C HIS A 74 11.34 11.18 1.13
N VAL A 75 10.87 11.93 2.14
CA VAL A 75 11.78 12.50 3.14
C VAL A 75 12.59 11.43 3.86
N LEU A 76 11.96 10.29 4.21
CA LEU A 76 12.69 9.20 4.87
C LEU A 76 13.56 8.41 3.88
N ASP A 77 13.21 8.35 2.61
CA ASP A 77 14.08 7.79 1.58
C ASP A 77 15.38 8.58 1.47
N GLU A 78 15.28 9.88 1.26
CA GLU A 78 16.42 10.77 1.17
C GLU A 78 17.29 10.75 2.44
N LEU A 79 16.68 10.80 3.63
CA LEU A 79 17.43 10.83 4.90
C LEU A 79 18.12 9.51 5.25
N PHE A 80 17.55 8.35 4.88
CA PHE A 80 18.11 7.05 5.25
C PHE A 80 19.00 6.42 4.18
N TYR A 81 18.74 6.72 2.89
CA TYR A 81 19.44 6.07 1.79
C TYR A 81 20.35 7.01 1.01
N HIS A 82 20.11 8.35 1.08
CA HIS A 82 20.83 9.37 0.31
C HIS A 82 21.39 10.51 1.18
N TRP A 83 21.79 10.19 2.42
CA TRP A 83 22.25 11.19 3.40
C TRP A 83 23.35 12.12 2.88
N ASP A 84 24.35 11.56 2.18
CA ASP A 84 25.49 12.35 1.65
C ASP A 84 25.02 13.37 0.60
N GLU A 85 24.02 13.00 -0.19
CA GLU A 85 23.41 13.88 -1.19
C GLU A 85 22.57 14.98 -0.54
N VAL A 86 21.83 14.66 0.50
CA VAL A 86 21.07 15.65 1.30
C VAL A 86 22.00 16.67 1.96
N VAL A 87 23.16 16.25 2.48
CA VAL A 87 24.15 17.16 3.07
C VAL A 87 24.77 18.06 2.01
N ALA A 88 25.08 17.54 0.83
CA ALA A 88 25.65 18.33 -0.28
C ALA A 88 24.59 19.24 -0.94
N HIS A 89 23.36 18.78 -1.04
CA HIS A 89 22.27 19.43 -1.77
C HIS A 89 20.92 19.33 -1.01
N PRO A 90 20.70 20.14 0.06
CA PRO A 90 19.50 20.04 0.91
C PRO A 90 18.17 20.21 0.20
N TRP A 91 18.16 20.81 -1.00
CA TRP A 91 16.95 20.96 -1.81
C TRP A 91 16.41 19.64 -2.38
N THR A 92 17.20 18.54 -2.37
CA THR A 92 16.72 17.20 -2.77
C THR A 92 15.51 16.79 -1.96
N LEU A 93 15.41 17.18 -0.69
CA LEU A 93 14.23 16.96 0.16
C LEU A 93 12.92 17.58 -0.39
N LEU A 94 13.00 18.49 -1.35
CA LEU A 94 11.84 19.11 -2.00
C LEU A 94 11.49 18.44 -3.34
N LEU A 95 12.36 17.57 -3.86
CA LEU A 95 12.19 16.89 -5.13
C LEU A 95 11.38 15.60 -4.96
N LEU A 96 10.12 15.72 -4.55
CA LEU A 96 9.25 14.60 -4.13
C LEU A 96 9.07 13.46 -5.16
N TRP A 97 9.71 13.56 -6.33
CA TRP A 97 9.63 12.57 -7.41
C TRP A 97 10.91 11.73 -7.60
N THR A 98 11.96 11.95 -6.81
CA THR A 98 13.26 11.29 -7.01
C THR A 98 13.35 9.91 -6.38
N GLY A 99 12.76 9.69 -5.21
CA GLY A 99 12.79 8.41 -4.52
C GLY A 99 11.63 8.26 -3.54
N LEU A 100 11.19 7.04 -3.31
CA LEU A 100 10.08 6.74 -2.40
C LEU A 100 10.35 5.45 -1.62
N SER A 101 10.45 5.55 -0.30
CA SER A 101 10.59 4.42 0.60
C SER A 101 9.22 3.87 1.02
N SER A 102 9.00 2.57 0.85
CA SER A 102 7.78 1.93 1.35
C SER A 102 7.65 2.04 2.87
N PHE A 103 8.76 1.94 3.60
CA PHE A 103 8.78 2.12 5.05
C PHE A 103 8.36 3.54 5.45
N GLY A 104 8.92 4.55 4.77
CA GLY A 104 8.53 5.94 4.95
C GLY A 104 7.06 6.19 4.64
N GLY A 105 6.53 5.53 3.61
CA GLY A 105 5.11 5.59 3.24
C GLY A 105 4.18 5.05 4.33
N PHE A 106 4.47 3.89 4.89
CA PHE A 106 3.68 3.33 6.00
C PHE A 106 3.75 4.20 7.26
N PHE A 107 4.95 4.65 7.63
CA PHE A 107 5.12 5.56 8.77
C PHE A 107 4.37 6.87 8.54
N GLY A 108 4.48 7.45 7.35
CA GLY A 108 3.79 8.66 6.96
C GLY A 108 2.27 8.52 7.00
N ALA A 109 1.73 7.38 6.57
CA ALA A 109 0.31 7.09 6.68
C ALA A 109 -0.17 7.12 8.13
N LEU A 110 0.58 6.49 9.06
CA LEU A 110 0.26 6.51 10.49
C LEU A 110 0.31 7.94 11.05
N VAL A 111 1.33 8.72 10.70
CA VAL A 111 1.44 10.14 11.09
C VAL A 111 0.24 10.92 10.56
N GLY A 112 -0.13 10.75 9.29
CA GLY A 112 -1.29 11.40 8.68
C GLY A 112 -2.61 11.07 9.39
N ILE A 113 -2.81 9.82 9.76
CA ILE A 113 -3.99 9.37 10.54
C ILE A 113 -4.03 10.04 11.92
N VAL A 114 -2.88 10.15 12.61
CA VAL A 114 -2.79 10.83 13.90
C VAL A 114 -3.04 12.33 13.75
N LEU A 115 -2.46 12.96 12.73
CA LEU A 115 -2.71 14.38 12.44
C LEU A 115 -4.18 14.63 12.15
N TRP A 116 -4.81 13.83 11.29
CA TRP A 116 -6.24 13.94 11.02
C TRP A 116 -7.12 13.80 12.28
N LYS A 117 -6.74 12.91 13.19
CA LYS A 117 -7.47 12.71 14.46
C LYS A 117 -7.57 14.00 15.27
N TYR A 118 -6.49 14.76 15.33
CA TYR A 118 -6.37 15.92 16.22
C TYR A 118 -6.50 17.28 15.52
N PHE A 119 -6.29 17.33 14.18
CA PHE A 119 -6.25 18.57 13.43
C PHE A 119 -7.27 18.57 12.28
N VAL A 120 -7.64 19.77 11.85
CA VAL A 120 -8.49 20.01 10.68
C VAL A 120 -8.02 21.26 9.96
N ILE A 121 -8.11 21.27 8.63
CA ILE A 121 -7.93 22.49 7.84
C ILE A 121 -9.29 23.14 7.70
N LYS A 122 -9.44 24.33 8.24
CA LYS A 122 -10.65 25.17 8.15
C LYS A 122 -10.24 26.60 7.80
N ASP A 123 -10.91 27.18 6.80
CA ASP A 123 -10.60 28.52 6.29
C ASP A 123 -9.12 28.69 5.90
N ASN A 124 -8.55 27.69 5.21
CA ASN A 124 -7.13 27.56 4.82
C ASN A 124 -6.13 27.67 5.98
N ARG A 125 -6.58 27.38 7.21
CA ARG A 125 -5.73 27.35 8.40
C ARG A 125 -5.82 26.02 9.10
N LEU A 126 -4.68 25.53 9.55
CA LEU A 126 -4.59 24.36 10.42
C LEU A 126 -5.11 24.71 11.81
N ARG A 127 -6.13 24.00 12.26
CA ARG A 127 -6.73 24.19 13.59
C ARG A 127 -6.78 22.86 14.33
N ARG A 128 -6.55 22.90 15.64
CA ARG A 128 -6.75 21.74 16.50
C ARG A 128 -8.24 21.49 16.68
N ARG A 129 -8.65 20.23 16.55
CA ARG A 129 -10.05 19.83 16.80
C ARG A 129 -10.36 19.94 18.30
N THR A 130 -11.55 20.39 18.62
CA THR A 130 -12.05 20.44 20.02
C THR A 130 -12.26 19.04 20.60
N ARG A 131 -12.61 18.06 19.73
CA ARG A 131 -12.76 16.64 20.09
C ARG A 131 -12.03 15.77 19.06
N PRO A 132 -11.21 14.81 19.51
CA PRO A 132 -10.51 13.89 18.61
C PRO A 132 -11.48 13.06 17.78
N MET A 133 -11.18 12.83 16.51
CA MET A 133 -11.99 11.98 15.63
C MET A 133 -11.74 10.50 15.91
N PRO A 134 -12.76 9.62 15.81
CA PRO A 134 -12.59 8.18 15.91
C PRO A 134 -11.90 7.63 14.68
N ILE A 135 -10.70 7.07 14.81
CA ILE A 135 -9.92 6.51 13.70
C ILE A 135 -10.53 5.19 13.21
N LEU A 136 -10.89 4.32 14.15
CA LEU A 136 -11.19 2.92 13.88
C LEU A 136 -12.23 2.68 12.77
N PRO A 137 -13.37 3.37 12.72
CA PRO A 137 -14.35 3.15 11.67
C PRO A 137 -13.85 3.51 10.27
N PHE A 138 -13.10 4.60 10.15
CA PHE A 138 -12.53 5.04 8.86
C PHE A 138 -11.38 4.11 8.42
N ALA A 139 -10.51 3.74 9.35
CA ALA A 139 -9.44 2.78 9.09
C ALA A 139 -10.00 1.42 8.66
N ASP A 140 -11.02 0.91 9.37
CA ASP A 140 -11.66 -0.37 9.04
C ASP A 140 -12.33 -0.35 7.66
N LEU A 141 -13.02 0.76 7.34
CA LEU A 141 -13.60 0.96 6.02
C LEU A 141 -12.54 0.97 4.90
N VAL A 142 -11.46 1.74 5.07
CA VAL A 142 -10.36 1.81 4.10
C VAL A 142 -9.68 0.45 3.97
N LEU A 143 -9.36 -0.21 5.08
CA LEU A 143 -8.72 -1.54 5.06
C LEU A 143 -9.62 -2.61 4.45
N SER A 144 -10.95 -2.46 4.50
CA SER A 144 -11.88 -3.39 3.83
C SER A 144 -11.72 -3.40 2.30
N VAL A 145 -11.14 -2.36 1.73
CA VAL A 145 -10.94 -2.18 0.28
C VAL A 145 -9.46 -2.19 -0.11
N LEU A 146 -8.57 -1.90 0.85
CA LEU A 146 -7.13 -1.82 0.61
C LEU A 146 -6.56 -3.00 -0.19
N PRO A 147 -6.94 -4.29 0.06
CA PRO A 147 -6.38 -5.40 -0.72
C PRO A 147 -6.64 -5.28 -2.22
N ILE A 148 -7.72 -4.63 -2.65
CA ILE A 148 -7.99 -4.39 -4.07
C ILE A 148 -6.97 -3.39 -4.65
N GLY A 149 -6.77 -2.25 -4.01
CA GLY A 149 -5.75 -1.28 -4.44
C GLY A 149 -4.34 -1.88 -4.39
N TRP A 150 -4.05 -2.64 -3.33
CA TRP A 150 -2.77 -3.31 -3.14
C TRP A 150 -2.47 -4.35 -4.23
N MET A 151 -3.49 -5.08 -4.67
CA MET A 151 -3.39 -6.03 -5.79
C MET A 151 -2.88 -5.36 -7.07
N PHE A 152 -3.36 -4.16 -7.41
CA PHE A 152 -2.85 -3.41 -8.56
C PHE A 152 -1.39 -2.98 -8.37
N GLY A 153 -1.01 -2.52 -7.17
CA GLY A 153 0.37 -2.20 -6.86
C GLY A 153 1.29 -3.41 -7.00
N ARG A 154 0.87 -4.58 -6.49
CA ARG A 154 1.66 -5.81 -6.62
C ARG A 154 1.66 -6.38 -8.04
N ALA A 155 0.61 -6.18 -8.81
CA ALA A 155 0.65 -6.44 -10.25
C ALA A 155 1.72 -5.57 -10.95
N GLY A 156 1.83 -4.30 -10.55
CA GLY A 156 2.91 -3.43 -11.02
C GLY A 156 4.29 -3.98 -10.65
N CYS A 157 4.54 -4.34 -9.39
CA CYS A 157 5.80 -4.97 -8.97
C CYS A 157 6.12 -6.24 -9.77
N ALA A 158 5.10 -7.07 -10.04
CA ALA A 158 5.26 -8.31 -10.83
C ALA A 158 5.54 -8.04 -12.32
N THR A 159 5.27 -6.85 -12.84
CA THR A 159 5.64 -6.47 -14.23
C THR A 159 7.03 -5.89 -14.37
N VAL A 160 7.56 -5.29 -13.30
CA VAL A 160 8.91 -4.71 -13.28
C VAL A 160 9.93 -5.63 -12.59
N HIS A 161 9.45 -6.69 -11.90
CA HIS A 161 10.28 -7.69 -11.20
C HIS A 161 11.32 -7.09 -10.23
N ASP A 162 10.93 -6.01 -9.53
CA ASP A 162 11.78 -5.27 -8.59
C ASP A 162 12.01 -6.00 -7.25
N HIS A 163 11.29 -7.09 -7.00
CA HIS A 163 11.35 -7.87 -5.78
C HIS A 163 11.88 -9.28 -6.03
N LEU A 164 13.08 -9.36 -6.62
CA LEU A 164 13.73 -10.62 -6.94
C LEU A 164 14.05 -11.40 -5.67
N GLY A 165 13.69 -12.69 -5.67
CA GLY A 165 13.96 -13.62 -4.58
C GLY A 165 15.04 -14.65 -4.90
N ALA A 166 15.25 -15.56 -3.98
CA ALA A 166 16.22 -16.64 -4.10
C ALA A 166 15.93 -17.54 -5.30
N ARG A 167 16.96 -18.21 -5.79
CA ARG A 167 16.85 -19.22 -6.84
C ARG A 167 15.98 -20.38 -6.39
N ALA A 168 15.14 -20.83 -7.30
CA ALA A 168 14.24 -21.96 -7.09
C ALA A 168 14.64 -23.14 -7.97
N SER A 169 14.09 -24.32 -7.69
CA SER A 169 14.27 -25.46 -8.59
C SER A 169 13.35 -25.31 -9.82
N LEU A 170 13.77 -25.90 -10.95
CA LEU A 170 12.97 -25.94 -12.22
C LEU A 170 11.59 -26.58 -12.03
N GLN A 171 11.38 -27.36 -10.97
CA GLN A 171 10.09 -28.01 -10.67
C GLN A 171 9.18 -27.15 -9.78
N THR A 172 9.65 -25.99 -9.31
CA THR A 172 8.90 -25.14 -8.39
C THR A 172 7.76 -24.44 -9.15
N PHE A 173 6.52 -24.75 -8.81
CA PHE A 173 5.31 -24.28 -9.51
C PHE A 173 5.18 -22.74 -9.51
N LEU A 174 5.53 -22.07 -8.40
CA LEU A 174 5.39 -20.63 -8.24
C LEU A 174 6.67 -19.84 -8.57
N ALA A 175 7.72 -20.49 -9.06
CA ALA A 175 8.91 -19.81 -9.54
C ALA A 175 8.66 -19.16 -10.89
N VAL A 176 9.19 -17.94 -11.07
CA VAL A 176 9.19 -17.22 -12.33
C VAL A 176 10.46 -17.56 -13.11
N ALA A 177 10.32 -17.84 -14.39
CA ALA A 177 11.41 -18.19 -15.30
C ALA A 177 12.11 -16.91 -15.78
N HIS A 178 13.02 -16.35 -14.98
CA HIS A 178 13.75 -15.14 -15.34
C HIS A 178 14.73 -15.40 -16.50
N PRO A 179 14.87 -14.44 -17.43
CA PRO A 179 15.88 -14.52 -18.48
C PRO A 179 17.28 -14.22 -17.92
N LEU A 180 18.27 -15.00 -18.32
CA LEU A 180 19.69 -14.75 -18.04
C LEU A 180 20.28 -13.62 -18.89
N GLY A 181 19.59 -13.21 -19.95
CA GLY A 181 20.01 -12.14 -20.86
C GLY A 181 18.90 -11.78 -21.85
N PRO A 182 19.15 -10.79 -22.73
CA PRO A 182 18.11 -10.22 -23.61
C PRO A 182 17.46 -11.23 -24.55
N ASN A 183 18.16 -12.29 -24.92
CA ASN A 183 17.72 -13.32 -25.87
C ASN A 183 17.55 -14.71 -25.22
N ASP A 184 17.42 -14.76 -23.89
CA ASP A 184 17.30 -16.02 -23.17
C ASP A 184 15.86 -16.53 -23.17
N GLY A 185 15.65 -17.69 -23.78
CA GLY A 185 14.41 -18.40 -23.81
C GLY A 185 13.42 -17.95 -24.90
N PRO A 186 12.41 -18.79 -25.19
CA PRO A 186 11.36 -18.47 -26.15
C PRO A 186 10.45 -17.37 -25.64
N VAL A 187 10.07 -16.44 -26.52
CA VAL A 187 9.19 -15.31 -26.24
C VAL A 187 7.84 -15.53 -26.91
N THR A 188 6.77 -15.55 -26.12
CA THR A 188 5.40 -15.53 -26.60
C THR A 188 4.81 -14.13 -26.41
N ARG A 189 4.28 -13.54 -27.48
CA ARG A 189 3.66 -12.20 -27.42
C ARG A 189 2.14 -12.29 -27.39
N ILE A 190 1.53 -11.58 -26.44
CA ILE A 190 0.08 -11.40 -26.33
C ILE A 190 -0.19 -9.89 -26.33
N GLY A 191 -0.49 -9.35 -27.53
CA GLY A 191 -0.56 -7.91 -27.72
C GLY A 191 0.80 -7.25 -27.47
N PHE A 192 0.86 -6.32 -26.50
CA PHE A 192 2.09 -5.66 -26.07
C PHE A 192 2.82 -6.39 -24.93
N ILE A 193 2.24 -7.47 -24.38
CA ILE A 193 2.85 -8.25 -23.30
C ILE A 193 3.74 -9.32 -23.88
N GLU A 194 4.96 -9.43 -23.37
CA GLU A 194 5.91 -10.50 -23.69
C GLU A 194 5.99 -11.49 -22.53
N LEU A 195 5.73 -12.75 -22.83
CA LEU A 195 5.93 -13.88 -21.93
C LEU A 195 7.25 -14.57 -22.29
N ILE A 196 8.24 -14.47 -21.44
CA ILE A 196 9.59 -15.00 -21.65
C ILE A 196 9.76 -16.25 -20.79
N HIS A 197 10.17 -17.36 -21.41
CA HIS A 197 10.48 -18.62 -20.74
C HIS A 197 11.99 -18.72 -20.51
N GLY A 198 12.52 -17.90 -19.59
CA GLY A 198 13.94 -17.88 -19.26
C GLY A 198 14.41 -19.11 -18.50
N HIS A 199 15.72 -19.21 -18.29
CA HIS A 199 16.38 -20.38 -17.71
C HIS A 199 16.89 -20.16 -16.28
N ASP A 200 16.63 -19.02 -15.65
CA ASP A 200 16.94 -18.74 -14.23
C ASP A 200 15.67 -18.71 -13.36
N PRO A 201 15.24 -19.86 -12.82
CA PRO A 201 14.04 -19.93 -11.99
C PRO A 201 14.28 -19.22 -10.66
N ARG A 202 13.48 -18.21 -10.35
CA ARG A 202 13.54 -17.48 -9.09
C ARG A 202 12.16 -17.25 -8.49
N PHE A 203 12.12 -17.11 -7.18
CA PHE A 203 10.94 -16.56 -6.54
C PHE A 203 10.84 -15.08 -6.87
N ASP A 204 9.67 -14.65 -7.34
CA ASP A 204 9.32 -13.24 -7.50
C ASP A 204 8.36 -12.87 -6.39
N LEU A 205 8.85 -12.08 -5.42
CA LEU A 205 8.07 -11.77 -4.23
C LEU A 205 6.91 -10.82 -4.55
N GLY A 206 7.05 -9.97 -5.59
CA GLY A 206 5.95 -9.14 -6.09
C GLY A 206 4.81 -9.99 -6.60
N PHE A 207 5.13 -11.03 -7.40
CA PHE A 207 4.15 -11.98 -7.92
C PHE A 207 3.50 -12.83 -6.80
N LEU A 208 4.28 -13.36 -5.86
CA LEU A 208 3.75 -14.15 -4.75
C LEU A 208 2.81 -13.30 -3.86
N GLU A 209 3.19 -12.07 -3.58
CA GLU A 209 2.35 -11.15 -2.80
C GLU A 209 1.10 -10.73 -3.58
N LEU A 210 1.17 -10.62 -4.92
CA LEU A 210 0.00 -10.42 -5.78
C LEU A 210 -1.03 -11.56 -5.59
N LEU A 211 -0.60 -12.81 -5.65
CA LEU A 211 -1.49 -13.96 -5.46
C LEU A 211 -2.17 -13.92 -4.08
N PHE A 212 -1.40 -13.61 -3.03
CA PHE A 212 -1.95 -13.48 -1.70
C PHE A 212 -2.95 -12.31 -1.60
N THR A 213 -2.63 -11.15 -2.17
CA THR A 213 -3.53 -9.99 -2.12
C THR A 213 -4.81 -10.20 -2.91
N ILE A 214 -4.79 -10.96 -4.00
CA ILE A 214 -6.00 -11.38 -4.73
C ILE A 214 -6.90 -12.22 -3.81
N ILE A 215 -6.34 -13.22 -3.13
CA ILE A 215 -7.11 -14.07 -2.18
C ILE A 215 -7.73 -13.22 -1.07
N LEU A 216 -6.95 -12.29 -0.50
CA LEU A 216 -7.42 -11.39 0.55
C LEU A 216 -8.51 -10.45 0.05
N ALA A 217 -8.35 -9.88 -1.16
CA ALA A 217 -9.34 -9.00 -1.79
C ALA A 217 -10.67 -9.72 -2.03
N LEU A 218 -10.62 -10.93 -2.58
CA LEU A 218 -11.82 -11.75 -2.78
C LEU A 218 -12.49 -12.11 -1.46
N SER A 219 -11.70 -12.51 -0.45
CA SER A 219 -12.20 -12.82 0.89
C SER A 219 -12.94 -11.63 1.51
N PHE A 220 -12.38 -10.42 1.38
CA PHE A 220 -13.04 -9.21 1.89
C PHE A 220 -14.29 -8.84 1.08
N ALA A 221 -14.22 -8.92 -0.25
CA ALA A 221 -15.37 -8.64 -1.12
C ALA A 221 -16.58 -9.54 -0.81
N LEU A 222 -16.38 -10.81 -0.49
CA LEU A 222 -17.42 -11.76 -0.10
C LEU A 222 -18.12 -11.37 1.24
N THR A 223 -17.42 -10.65 2.11
CA THR A 223 -17.96 -10.20 3.40
C THR A 223 -18.71 -8.86 3.33
N TRP A 224 -18.58 -8.09 2.22
CA TRP A 224 -19.19 -6.76 2.13
C TRP A 224 -20.70 -6.71 2.23
N ARG A 225 -21.39 -7.79 1.91
CA ARG A 225 -22.85 -7.92 2.05
C ARG A 225 -23.27 -8.31 3.47
N ARG A 226 -22.31 -8.69 4.32
CA ARG A 226 -22.55 -9.10 5.69
C ARG A 226 -22.33 -7.94 6.64
N ARG A 227 -23.01 -7.94 7.77
CA ARG A 227 -22.75 -7.00 8.88
C ARG A 227 -21.50 -7.47 9.63
N VAL A 228 -20.34 -7.01 9.19
CA VAL A 228 -19.07 -7.30 9.86
C VAL A 228 -18.85 -6.24 10.95
N PRO A 229 -18.51 -6.64 12.17
CA PRO A 229 -18.26 -5.70 13.26
C PRO A 229 -17.07 -4.78 12.95
N ILE A 230 -17.17 -3.51 13.32
CA ILE A 230 -16.10 -2.53 13.11
C ILE A 230 -14.81 -2.96 13.77
N GLY A 231 -13.70 -2.76 13.09
CA GLY A 231 -12.37 -3.19 13.48
C GLY A 231 -11.99 -4.59 12.99
N SER A 232 -12.95 -5.33 12.40
CA SER A 232 -12.66 -6.69 11.91
C SER A 232 -11.69 -6.70 10.73
N TYR A 233 -11.82 -5.76 9.78
CA TYR A 233 -10.90 -5.65 8.65
C TYR A 233 -9.50 -5.22 9.10
N VAL A 234 -9.39 -4.37 10.12
CA VAL A 234 -8.12 -4.02 10.78
C VAL A 234 -7.44 -5.27 11.32
N VAL A 235 -8.18 -6.07 12.10
CA VAL A 235 -7.66 -7.30 12.72
C VAL A 235 -7.29 -8.33 11.67
N VAL A 236 -8.17 -8.60 10.71
CA VAL A 236 -7.94 -9.64 9.69
C VAL A 236 -6.77 -9.24 8.78
N THR A 237 -6.66 -7.97 8.38
CA THR A 237 -5.51 -7.50 7.61
C THR A 237 -4.21 -7.72 8.37
N ALA A 238 -4.15 -7.31 9.65
CA ALA A 238 -2.96 -7.45 10.46
C ALA A 238 -2.55 -8.91 10.66
N LEU A 239 -3.50 -9.79 10.99
CA LEU A 239 -3.22 -11.19 11.30
C LEU A 239 -3.06 -12.08 10.07
N ALA A 240 -3.66 -11.75 8.93
CA ALA A 240 -3.51 -12.52 7.70
C ALA A 240 -2.25 -12.10 6.93
N TYR A 241 -1.97 -10.79 6.83
CA TYR A 241 -0.84 -10.28 6.07
C TYR A 241 0.50 -10.55 6.76
N SER A 242 0.60 -10.30 8.07
CA SER A 242 1.88 -10.36 8.77
C SER A 242 2.57 -11.73 8.71
N PRO A 243 1.92 -12.89 8.95
CA PRO A 243 2.61 -14.18 8.88
C PRO A 243 3.00 -14.56 7.44
N VAL A 244 2.17 -14.22 6.44
CA VAL A 244 2.47 -14.50 5.04
C VAL A 244 3.67 -13.67 4.59
N ARG A 245 3.66 -12.36 4.88
CA ARG A 245 4.77 -11.46 4.52
C ARG A 245 6.05 -11.84 5.28
N PHE A 246 5.94 -12.24 6.55
CA PHE A 246 7.07 -12.73 7.33
C PHE A 246 7.71 -13.96 6.70
N ALA A 247 6.88 -14.95 6.29
CA ALA A 247 7.36 -16.17 5.64
C ALA A 247 7.97 -15.90 4.25
N MET A 248 7.36 -15.03 3.46
CA MET A 248 7.87 -14.67 2.13
C MET A 248 9.25 -14.02 2.19
N ASP A 249 9.58 -13.32 3.26
CA ASP A 249 10.87 -12.63 3.39
C ASP A 249 12.07 -13.60 3.55
N PHE A 250 11.83 -14.84 3.92
CA PHE A 250 12.86 -15.90 3.85
C PHE A 250 13.22 -16.30 2.41
N LEU A 251 12.35 -16.00 1.45
CA LEU A 251 12.60 -16.23 0.02
C LEU A 251 13.35 -15.07 -0.65
N ARG A 252 13.67 -14.00 0.09
CA ARG A 252 14.48 -12.89 -0.44
C ARG A 252 15.92 -13.33 -0.70
N LEU A 253 16.58 -12.60 -1.59
CA LEU A 253 18.01 -12.74 -1.81
C LEU A 253 18.78 -12.62 -0.50
N PRO A 254 19.85 -13.41 -0.33
CA PRO A 254 20.77 -13.20 0.78
C PRO A 254 21.50 -11.86 0.63
N GLU A 255 21.98 -11.31 1.73
CA GLU A 255 22.71 -10.03 1.77
C GLU A 255 23.95 -10.06 0.84
N SER A 256 24.61 -11.21 0.72
CA SER A 256 25.74 -11.45 -0.19
C SER A 256 25.40 -11.30 -1.68
N GLU A 257 24.13 -11.40 -2.06
CA GLU A 257 23.63 -11.22 -3.43
C GLU A 257 22.85 -9.91 -3.61
N GLY A 258 23.02 -8.95 -2.70
CA GLY A 258 22.35 -7.64 -2.75
C GLY A 258 20.96 -7.61 -2.11
N GLY A 259 20.64 -8.61 -1.28
CA GLY A 259 19.41 -8.60 -0.48
C GLY A 259 19.49 -7.69 0.74
N ASP A 260 18.39 -7.56 1.45
CA ASP A 260 18.27 -6.69 2.64
C ASP A 260 19.19 -7.15 3.76
N THR A 261 19.81 -6.19 4.47
CA THR A 261 20.60 -6.45 5.68
C THR A 261 19.75 -7.15 6.75
N ARG A 262 20.32 -8.18 7.38
CA ARG A 262 19.65 -8.97 8.40
C ARG A 262 20.22 -8.69 9.79
N TYR A 263 19.33 -8.36 10.72
CA TYR A 263 19.66 -8.16 12.14
C TYR A 263 19.18 -9.37 12.93
N ALA A 264 20.11 -10.05 13.63
CA ALA A 264 19.82 -11.33 14.28
C ALA A 264 19.13 -12.37 13.37
N GLY A 265 19.49 -12.40 12.08
CA GLY A 265 18.96 -13.32 11.09
C GLY A 265 17.61 -12.94 10.47
N LEU A 266 17.01 -11.83 10.88
CA LEU A 266 15.73 -11.32 10.37
C LEU A 266 15.91 -9.97 9.66
N THR A 267 15.09 -9.73 8.64
CA THR A 267 15.05 -8.45 7.95
C THR A 267 14.23 -7.41 8.73
N PRO A 268 14.42 -6.10 8.49
CA PRO A 268 13.57 -5.06 9.07
C PRO A 268 12.08 -5.27 8.81
N ALA A 269 11.72 -5.79 7.62
CA ALA A 269 10.34 -6.10 7.27
C ALA A 269 9.75 -7.22 8.14
N GLN A 270 10.55 -8.24 8.52
CA GLN A 270 10.12 -9.31 9.42
C GLN A 270 9.83 -8.78 10.83
N TYR A 271 10.64 -7.86 11.36
CA TYR A 271 10.34 -7.19 12.63
C TYR A 271 9.04 -6.38 12.55
N GLY A 272 8.82 -5.68 11.44
CA GLY A 272 7.54 -4.98 11.18
C GLY A 272 6.34 -5.93 11.16
N CYS A 273 6.49 -7.11 10.56
CA CYS A 273 5.46 -8.15 10.56
C CYS A 273 5.16 -8.68 11.97
N MET A 274 6.18 -8.90 12.79
CA MET A 274 5.98 -9.29 14.20
C MET A 274 5.21 -8.23 14.99
N ALA A 275 5.59 -6.96 14.83
CA ALA A 275 4.89 -5.84 15.46
C ALA A 275 3.43 -5.74 14.98
N LEU A 276 3.19 -5.92 13.68
CA LEU A 276 1.85 -5.91 13.11
C LEU A 276 0.99 -7.08 13.62
N PHE A 277 1.58 -8.26 13.77
CA PHE A 277 0.90 -9.43 14.33
C PHE A 277 0.48 -9.18 15.79
N VAL A 278 1.40 -8.69 16.61
CA VAL A 278 1.12 -8.33 18.02
C VAL A 278 0.04 -7.23 18.08
N PHE A 279 0.10 -6.23 17.21
CA PHE A 279 -0.94 -5.22 17.08
C PHE A 279 -2.30 -5.84 16.76
N GLY A 280 -2.38 -6.80 15.84
CA GLY A 280 -3.61 -7.53 15.50
C GLY A 280 -4.21 -8.25 16.70
N LEU A 281 -3.37 -8.93 17.49
CA LEU A 281 -3.82 -9.59 18.74
C LEU A 281 -4.31 -8.57 19.78
N ALA A 282 -3.57 -7.48 19.99
CA ALA A 282 -3.97 -6.41 20.89
C ALA A 282 -5.32 -5.78 20.48
N MET A 283 -5.54 -5.62 19.16
CA MET A 283 -6.82 -5.13 18.63
C MET A 283 -7.99 -6.07 18.92
N ILE A 284 -7.81 -7.38 18.91
CA ILE A 284 -8.86 -8.33 19.33
C ILE A 284 -9.26 -8.06 20.78
N VAL A 285 -8.28 -7.94 21.69
CA VAL A 285 -8.53 -7.66 23.10
C VAL A 285 -9.22 -6.31 23.27
N TYR A 286 -8.74 -5.28 22.59
CA TYR A 286 -9.33 -3.94 22.60
C TYR A 286 -10.80 -3.96 22.14
N LEU A 287 -11.11 -4.61 21.03
CA LEU A 287 -12.47 -4.70 20.50
C LEU A 287 -13.42 -5.50 21.41
N ARG A 288 -12.93 -6.58 22.03
CA ARG A 288 -13.69 -7.33 23.04
C ARG A 288 -14.04 -6.45 24.23
N ASN A 289 -13.08 -5.69 24.74
CA ASN A 289 -13.29 -4.78 25.87
C ASN A 289 -14.25 -3.63 25.53
N LEU A 290 -14.20 -3.07 24.31
CA LEU A 290 -15.15 -2.05 23.85
C LEU A 290 -16.59 -2.61 23.86
N ARG A 291 -16.79 -3.79 23.28
CA ARG A 291 -18.10 -4.45 23.23
C ARG A 291 -18.62 -4.79 24.62
N ALA A 292 -17.76 -5.28 25.51
CA ALA A 292 -18.13 -5.58 26.90
C ALA A 292 -18.59 -4.33 27.68
N ARG A 293 -18.13 -3.14 27.27
CA ARG A 293 -18.53 -1.83 27.83
C ARG A 293 -19.75 -1.21 27.15
N GLY A 294 -20.37 -1.90 26.17
CA GLY A 294 -21.48 -1.37 25.37
C GLY A 294 -21.12 -0.17 24.49
N LEU A 295 -19.85 0.06 24.24
CA LEU A 295 -19.37 1.18 23.40
C LEU A 295 -19.35 0.75 21.93
N ASP A 296 -20.28 1.31 21.12
CA ASP A 296 -20.26 1.14 19.67
C ASP A 296 -19.46 2.28 19.02
N PRO A 297 -18.35 1.98 18.31
CA PRO A 297 -17.61 2.98 17.59
C PRO A 297 -18.42 3.74 16.52
N VAL A 298 -19.54 3.18 16.02
CA VAL A 298 -20.44 3.82 15.03
C VAL A 298 -21.33 4.87 15.65
N GLU A 299 -21.85 4.63 16.84
CA GLU A 299 -22.72 5.61 17.53
C GLU A 299 -21.97 6.92 17.75
N ALA A 300 -20.70 6.85 18.13
CA ALA A 300 -19.83 8.01 18.29
C ALA A 300 -19.67 8.84 17.00
N ILE A 301 -19.83 8.23 15.81
CA ILE A 301 -19.79 8.95 14.53
C ILE A 301 -21.16 9.56 14.22
N ARG A 302 -22.24 8.78 14.37
CA ARG A 302 -23.61 9.23 14.09
C ARG A 302 -24.03 10.41 14.96
N GLU A 303 -23.69 10.39 16.24
CA GLU A 303 -23.92 11.51 17.14
C GLU A 303 -23.20 12.80 16.72
N ARG A 304 -22.04 12.67 16.07
CA ARG A 304 -21.26 13.82 15.61
C ARG A 304 -21.76 14.36 14.27
N SER A 305 -22.20 13.51 13.36
CA SER A 305 -22.82 13.94 12.09
C SER A 305 -24.15 14.66 12.32
N GLY A 306 -25.02 14.12 13.18
CA GLY A 306 -26.30 14.75 13.53
C GLY A 306 -26.15 16.11 14.25
N LYS A 307 -25.09 16.28 15.07
CA LYS A 307 -24.80 17.58 15.72
C LYS A 307 -24.15 18.62 14.79
N SER A 308 -23.49 18.14 13.72
CA SER A 308 -22.95 19.05 12.67
C SER A 308 -24.06 19.63 11.81
N GLU A 309 -25.09 18.86 11.49
CA GLU A 309 -26.26 19.36 10.75
C GLU A 309 -27.09 20.35 11.57
N SER A 310 -27.32 20.11 12.86
CA SER A 310 -28.04 21.04 13.72
C SER A 310 -27.29 22.33 14.03
N ALA A 311 -25.95 22.34 13.99
CA ALA A 311 -25.11 23.52 14.16
C ALA A 311 -24.90 24.32 12.86
N ALA A 312 -25.22 23.76 11.70
CA ALA A 312 -25.20 24.46 10.40
C ALA A 312 -26.56 25.08 10.05
N VAL A 313 -27.63 24.75 10.78
CA VAL A 313 -28.99 25.28 10.61
C VAL A 313 -29.32 26.34 11.69
N ALA A 314 -28.48 26.50 12.70
CA ALA A 314 -28.57 27.58 13.71
C ALA A 314 -27.44 28.62 13.47
#